data_b7451d5952d41b00176d7e3921f31cc0
#
_entry.id   b7451d5952d41b00176d7e3921f31cc0
#
_cell.length_a   1.000
_cell.length_b   1.000
_cell.length_c   1.000
_cell.angle_alpha   90.00
_cell.angle_beta   90.00
_cell.angle_gamma   90.00
#
_symmetry.space_group_name_H-M   'P 1'
#
loop_
_entity.id
_entity.type
_entity.pdbx_description
1 polymer ?
#
loop_
_entity_poly.entity_id
_entity_poly.type
_entity_poly.pdbx_seq_one_letter_code
_entity_poly.pdbx_strand_id
1 'polypeptide(L)'
;MNIEIKNSNYTTQEKLQILADAAKYDVACTSSGSSRRGKKGELGNAEACGICHSFAADGRCISLLKILMTNHCAYDCKYCINRASNDVKRATFTPEEICELTIEFYKRNYIEGLFLSSGVLKNPTYTMEKMCETLLLLRTKYHFNGYIHVKTIPGASDELLAAAGYLADRISVNLELPTEEGLRTLAPNKTMKTILNPMGKVQNTIAAHRMAIGKTAYMERSRGNQLLNNGIFSEISKRNYRESLEEKKKTDRLSDGKDGALHSQKEMGRVDGLLTWDNAYQLAPHDMSGLKRRFAPAGQSTQMIIGATGESDYTLLQTTQQLYQGFDLKRVFYSAYIPLNEDDALPGLGTPTPLLREHRLYQADWLLRFYGFQAGELLSEEKPDFNELIDPKCDWALRHLEQFPVEIETASYASLLRVPGIGPKSASRITHARRYGRLDFASLKKMGVVLKRAHYFITCGGKQMYHTPVEASYITRQLVSVDKKDVWNIEHSNESYVQLSLADFGIG
;
A
#
# COMPACT_ATOMS: atom_id res chain seq x y z
N MET A 1 17.86 -24.54 -17.62
CA MET A 1 19.14 -24.32 -16.92
C MET A 1 19.03 -24.89 -15.53
N ASN A 2 19.81 -25.92 -15.18
CA ASN A 2 19.92 -26.36 -13.81
C ASN A 2 20.75 -25.32 -13.05
N ILE A 3 20.10 -24.49 -12.25
CA ILE A 3 20.80 -23.60 -11.32
C ILE A 3 21.31 -24.50 -10.19
N GLU A 4 22.57 -24.96 -10.29
CA GLU A 4 23.26 -25.50 -9.12
C GLU A 4 23.38 -24.39 -8.10
N ILE A 5 22.64 -24.51 -7.01
CA ILE A 5 22.82 -23.67 -5.83
C ILE A 5 24.18 -24.08 -5.25
N LYS A 6 25.25 -23.41 -5.67
CA LYS A 6 26.47 -23.42 -4.87
C LYS A 6 26.08 -22.82 -3.52
N ASN A 7 25.86 -23.67 -2.52
CA ASN A 7 25.77 -23.25 -1.13
C ASN A 7 27.09 -22.53 -0.84
N SER A 8 27.08 -21.22 -1.01
CA SER A 8 28.17 -20.37 -0.56
C SER A 8 28.26 -20.56 0.95
N ASN A 9 29.45 -20.75 1.49
CA ASN A 9 29.74 -20.91 2.93
C ASN A 9 29.43 -19.61 3.73
N TYR A 10 28.40 -18.87 3.33
CA TYR A 10 27.99 -17.66 4.02
C TYR A 10 27.32 -17.99 5.35
N THR A 11 27.75 -17.32 6.40
CA THR A 11 27.06 -17.29 7.68
C THR A 11 25.68 -16.63 7.53
N THR A 12 24.76 -16.91 8.45
CA THR A 12 23.44 -16.27 8.49
C THR A 12 23.53 -14.73 8.49
N GLN A 13 24.55 -14.18 9.14
CA GLN A 13 24.79 -12.74 9.17
C GLN A 13 25.21 -12.17 7.81
N GLU A 14 26.11 -12.85 7.10
CA GLU A 14 26.50 -12.45 5.74
C GLU A 14 25.33 -12.58 4.76
N LYS A 15 24.55 -13.66 4.87
CA LYS A 15 23.30 -13.80 4.09
C LYS A 15 22.34 -12.65 4.38
N LEU A 16 22.17 -12.27 5.66
CA LEU A 16 21.30 -11.17 6.03
C LEU A 16 21.75 -9.85 5.39
N GLN A 17 23.04 -9.55 5.38
CA GLN A 17 23.56 -8.36 4.75
C GLN A 17 23.28 -8.34 3.25
N ILE A 18 23.57 -9.43 2.54
CA ILE A 18 23.33 -9.55 1.09
C ILE A 18 21.84 -9.42 0.76
N LEU A 19 20.98 -10.12 1.48
CA LEU A 19 19.56 -10.22 1.16
C LEU A 19 18.74 -9.03 1.69
N ALA A 20 19.17 -8.37 2.76
CA ALA A 20 18.60 -7.10 3.19
C ALA A 20 18.98 -5.95 2.23
N ASP A 21 20.22 -5.92 1.76
CA ASP A 21 20.65 -4.95 0.74
C ASP A 21 19.90 -5.14 -0.58
N ALA A 22 19.74 -6.38 -1.03
CA ALA A 22 18.92 -6.70 -2.20
C ALA A 22 17.44 -6.31 -2.01
N ALA A 23 16.91 -6.39 -0.78
CA ALA A 23 15.53 -6.02 -0.47
C ALA A 23 15.29 -4.50 -0.43
N LYS A 24 16.30 -3.65 -0.40
CA LYS A 24 16.16 -2.17 -0.44
C LYS A 24 15.44 -1.70 -1.69
N TYR A 25 15.67 -2.38 -2.81
CA TYR A 25 15.07 -2.04 -4.11
C TYR A 25 13.64 -2.56 -4.28
N ASP A 26 13.11 -3.27 -3.29
CA ASP A 26 11.73 -3.75 -3.26
C ASP A 26 10.91 -2.85 -2.34
N VAL A 27 10.28 -1.83 -2.92
CA VAL A 27 9.65 -0.73 -2.19
C VAL A 27 8.22 -1.08 -1.79
N ALA A 28 8.06 -1.67 -0.64
CA ALA A 28 6.75 -1.72 0.02
C ALA A 28 6.81 -1.19 1.46
N CYS A 29 7.95 -0.64 1.87
CA CYS A 29 8.17 -0.16 3.24
C CYS A 29 9.36 0.82 3.29
N THR A 30 9.33 1.77 4.21
CA THR A 30 10.45 2.66 4.52
C THR A 30 11.48 1.94 5.40
N SER A 31 12.74 1.95 5.02
CA SER A 31 13.85 1.56 5.91
C SER A 31 14.54 2.82 6.43
N SER A 32 14.90 2.83 7.72
CA SER A 32 15.79 3.86 8.25
C SER A 32 17.20 3.66 7.67
N GLY A 33 17.61 4.49 6.73
CA GLY A 33 18.88 4.39 6.01
C GLY A 33 20.11 4.85 6.80
N SER A 34 20.07 4.90 8.13
CA SER A 34 21.22 5.34 8.93
C SER A 34 22.23 4.20 9.14
N SER A 35 23.41 4.33 8.56
CA SER A 35 24.57 3.46 8.84
C SER A 35 25.62 4.27 9.58
N ARG A 36 25.96 3.85 10.80
CA ARG A 36 27.07 4.39 11.59
C ARG A 36 27.90 3.27 12.18
N ARG A 37 29.16 3.19 11.83
CA ARG A 37 30.09 2.27 12.51
C ARG A 37 30.45 2.87 13.88
N GLY A 38 30.39 2.01 14.91
CA GLY A 38 30.85 2.39 16.26
C GLY A 38 32.32 2.78 16.26
N LYS A 39 32.63 3.85 16.95
CA LYS A 39 34.01 4.27 17.22
C LYS A 39 34.44 3.74 18.58
N LYS A 40 35.76 3.50 18.76
CA LYS A 40 36.34 3.05 20.03
C LYS A 40 36.01 4.07 21.11
N GLY A 41 35.19 3.67 22.12
CA GLY A 41 34.72 4.53 23.20
C GLY A 41 33.28 5.02 23.08
N GLU A 42 32.56 4.72 21.97
CA GLU A 42 31.14 5.00 21.83
C GLU A 42 30.31 3.70 21.94
N LEU A 43 29.13 3.78 22.54
CA LEU A 43 28.19 2.66 22.63
C LEU A 43 27.25 2.66 21.43
N GLY A 44 27.25 1.56 20.68
CA GLY A 44 26.26 1.24 19.63
C GLY A 44 26.79 1.37 18.19
N ASN A 45 26.30 0.44 17.36
CA ASN A 45 26.38 0.48 15.90
C ASN A 45 24.97 0.74 15.36
N ALA A 46 24.83 1.58 14.34
CA ALA A 46 23.65 1.64 13.52
C ALA A 46 23.99 1.03 12.17
N GLU A 47 23.57 -0.20 11.92
CA GLU A 47 23.62 -0.82 10.60
C GLU A 47 22.20 -0.90 10.03
N ALA A 48 22.06 -0.62 8.73
CA ALA A 48 20.79 -0.83 8.04
C ALA A 48 20.54 -2.34 7.94
N CYS A 49 19.78 -2.88 8.89
CA CYS A 49 19.56 -4.33 9.03
C CYS A 49 18.21 -4.81 8.47
N GLY A 50 17.73 -4.23 7.38
CA GLY A 50 16.50 -4.69 6.73
C GLY A 50 15.22 -4.46 7.54
N ILE A 51 15.22 -3.57 8.55
CA ILE A 51 14.02 -3.19 9.29
C ILE A 51 13.30 -2.09 8.51
N CYS A 52 12.05 -2.36 8.18
CA CYS A 52 11.17 -1.39 7.54
C CYS A 52 9.99 -1.02 8.45
N HIS A 53 9.38 0.11 8.17
CA HIS A 53 8.23 0.60 8.92
C HIS A 53 6.97 0.55 8.05
N SER A 54 5.89 0.00 8.59
CA SER A 54 4.56 -0.02 7.98
C SER A 54 3.56 0.58 8.96
N PHE A 55 2.54 1.28 8.43
CA PHE A 55 1.51 1.85 9.29
C PHE A 55 0.30 0.92 9.37
N ALA A 56 -0.13 0.64 10.59
CA ALA A 56 -1.38 -0.04 10.87
C ALA A 56 -2.58 0.87 10.54
N ALA A 57 -3.77 0.29 10.48
CA ALA A 57 -5.01 1.04 10.21
C ALA A 57 -5.35 2.08 11.30
N ASP A 58 -4.83 1.90 12.49
CA ASP A 58 -4.96 2.81 13.65
C ASP A 58 -3.89 3.91 13.69
N GLY A 59 -3.00 3.96 12.69
CA GLY A 59 -1.93 4.96 12.58
C GLY A 59 -0.64 4.62 13.34
N ARG A 60 -0.56 3.46 14.02
CA ARG A 60 0.68 3.01 14.65
C ARG A 60 1.70 2.60 13.61
N CYS A 61 2.96 2.97 13.85
CA CYS A 61 4.10 2.47 13.10
C CYS A 61 4.43 1.04 13.54
N ILE A 62 4.50 0.11 12.60
CA ILE A 62 4.88 -1.29 12.81
C ILE A 62 6.25 -1.51 12.17
N SER A 63 7.23 -1.93 12.96
CA SER A 63 8.55 -2.31 12.46
C SER A 63 8.55 -3.76 11.97
N LEU A 64 9.02 -3.99 10.73
CA LEU A 64 9.05 -5.30 10.11
C LEU A 64 10.47 -5.66 9.70
N LEU A 65 10.86 -6.92 9.94
CA LEU A 65 12.03 -7.48 9.27
C LEU A 65 11.70 -7.70 7.80
N LYS A 66 12.32 -6.92 6.91
CA LYS A 66 12.14 -7.02 5.47
C LYS A 66 13.33 -7.72 4.86
N ILE A 67 13.12 -8.92 4.34
CA ILE A 67 14.16 -9.74 3.71
C ILE A 67 13.65 -10.42 2.45
N LEU A 68 14.60 -10.72 1.57
CA LEU A 68 14.42 -11.71 0.51
C LEU A 68 14.75 -13.11 1.06
N MET A 69 13.93 -14.12 0.73
CA MET A 69 14.32 -15.50 0.96
C MET A 69 15.53 -15.85 0.10
N THR A 70 15.55 -15.39 -1.15
CA THR A 70 16.69 -15.51 -2.05
C THR A 70 16.76 -14.34 -3.02
N ASN A 71 17.96 -13.95 -3.42
CA ASN A 71 18.18 -13.07 -4.56
C ASN A 71 18.67 -13.81 -5.82
N HIS A 72 18.76 -15.14 -5.79
CA HIS A 72 18.78 -15.94 -7.02
C HIS A 72 17.43 -15.79 -7.71
N CYS A 73 17.44 -15.46 -9.00
CA CYS A 73 16.21 -15.29 -9.77
C CYS A 73 16.38 -15.94 -11.15
N ALA A 74 15.38 -16.74 -11.54
CA ALA A 74 15.29 -17.32 -12.89
C ALA A 74 14.74 -16.32 -13.93
N TYR A 75 14.19 -15.19 -13.45
CA TYR A 75 13.64 -14.14 -14.29
C TYR A 75 14.70 -13.07 -14.61
N ASP A 76 14.56 -12.48 -15.78
CA ASP A 76 15.47 -11.43 -16.26
C ASP A 76 14.73 -10.09 -16.44
N CYS A 77 14.02 -9.64 -15.40
CA CYS A 77 13.35 -8.34 -15.42
C CYS A 77 14.40 -7.23 -15.49
N LYS A 78 14.40 -6.44 -16.57
CA LYS A 78 15.43 -5.46 -16.89
C LYS A 78 15.68 -4.42 -15.81
N TYR A 79 14.63 -4.01 -15.08
CA TYR A 79 14.71 -3.04 -13.98
C TYR A 79 15.28 -3.61 -12.68
N CYS A 80 15.44 -4.94 -12.55
CA CYS A 80 15.74 -5.58 -11.28
C CYS A 80 17.24 -5.81 -11.11
N ILE A 81 17.79 -5.40 -9.95
CA ILE A 81 19.20 -5.68 -9.61
C ILE A 81 19.49 -7.18 -9.51
N ASN A 82 18.46 -7.98 -9.15
CA ASN A 82 18.57 -9.41 -8.94
C ASN A 82 18.20 -10.23 -10.18
N ARG A 83 18.11 -9.62 -11.39
CA ARG A 83 17.83 -10.33 -12.62
C ARG A 83 18.88 -11.42 -12.90
N ALA A 84 18.51 -12.46 -13.65
CA ALA A 84 19.36 -13.62 -13.90
C ALA A 84 20.72 -13.25 -14.51
N SER A 85 20.74 -12.26 -15.42
CA SER A 85 21.93 -11.82 -16.15
C SER A 85 22.90 -10.93 -15.36
N ASN A 86 22.51 -10.41 -14.18
CA ASN A 86 23.40 -9.57 -13.38
C ASN A 86 24.38 -10.42 -12.56
N ASP A 87 25.65 -10.01 -12.58
CA ASP A 87 26.70 -10.58 -11.73
C ASP A 87 26.71 -9.87 -10.37
N VAL A 88 25.87 -10.36 -9.45
CA VAL A 88 25.76 -9.87 -8.08
C VAL A 88 25.94 -11.01 -7.09
N LYS A 89 26.42 -10.70 -5.89
CA LYS A 89 26.49 -11.69 -4.81
C LYS A 89 25.12 -12.30 -4.55
N ARG A 90 25.05 -13.63 -4.60
CA ARG A 90 23.79 -14.37 -4.44
C ARG A 90 23.80 -15.14 -3.14
N ALA A 91 22.67 -15.11 -2.42
CA ALA A 91 22.46 -15.87 -1.21
C ALA A 91 21.04 -16.43 -1.17
N THR A 92 20.85 -17.47 -0.36
CA THR A 92 19.53 -18.07 -0.11
C THR A 92 19.45 -18.46 1.36
N PHE A 93 18.39 -18.04 2.02
CA PHE A 93 18.02 -18.54 3.33
C PHE A 93 17.25 -19.84 3.23
N THR A 94 17.43 -20.73 4.21
CA THR A 94 16.48 -21.80 4.44
C THR A 94 15.25 -21.26 5.19
N PRO A 95 14.11 -21.98 5.17
CA PRO A 95 12.95 -21.64 5.97
C PRO A 95 13.27 -21.47 7.44
N GLU A 96 14.10 -22.36 8.00
CA GLU A 96 14.52 -22.35 9.40
C GLU A 96 15.35 -21.10 9.74
N GLU A 97 16.31 -20.73 8.89
CA GLU A 97 17.15 -19.55 9.09
C GLU A 97 16.28 -18.28 9.16
N ILE A 98 15.26 -18.15 8.30
CA ILE A 98 14.33 -17.01 8.32
C ILE A 98 13.52 -17.01 9.63
N CYS A 99 13.05 -18.19 10.05
CA CYS A 99 12.29 -18.32 11.28
C CYS A 99 13.15 -17.90 12.49
N GLU A 100 14.35 -18.41 12.60
CA GLU A 100 15.26 -18.10 13.70
C GLU A 100 15.59 -16.59 13.74
N LEU A 101 15.93 -15.98 12.60
CA LEU A 101 16.15 -14.54 12.50
C LEU A 101 14.91 -13.75 12.96
N THR A 102 13.73 -14.13 12.46
CA THR A 102 12.48 -13.43 12.80
C THR A 102 12.21 -13.50 14.30
N ILE A 103 12.36 -14.66 14.90
CA ILE A 103 12.12 -14.87 16.33
C ILE A 103 13.15 -14.14 17.20
N GLU A 104 14.42 -14.18 16.83
CA GLU A 104 15.47 -13.48 17.57
C GLU A 104 15.30 -11.95 17.51
N PHE A 105 14.95 -11.39 16.35
CA PHE A 105 14.67 -9.96 16.24
C PHE A 105 13.39 -9.56 17.01
N TYR A 106 12.37 -10.42 16.98
CA TYR A 106 11.13 -10.19 17.72
C TYR A 106 11.35 -10.23 19.24
N LYS A 107 12.06 -11.24 19.77
CA LYS A 107 12.38 -11.34 21.19
C LYS A 107 13.18 -10.15 21.74
N ARG A 108 14.01 -9.55 20.87
CA ARG A 108 14.79 -8.34 21.21
C ARG A 108 14.01 -7.04 21.03
N ASN A 109 12.73 -7.11 20.67
CA ASN A 109 11.88 -5.94 20.44
C ASN A 109 12.33 -5.03 19.26
N TYR A 110 13.07 -5.58 18.30
CA TYR A 110 13.50 -4.82 17.13
C TYR A 110 12.40 -4.74 16.07
N ILE A 111 11.52 -5.75 16.03
CA ILE A 111 10.45 -5.87 15.03
C ILE A 111 9.15 -6.34 15.69
N GLU A 112 8.04 -6.00 15.06
CA GLU A 112 6.70 -6.51 15.37
C GLU A 112 6.24 -7.58 14.37
N GLY A 113 6.98 -7.77 13.27
CA GLY A 113 6.59 -8.73 12.24
C GLY A 113 7.63 -8.95 11.16
N LEU A 114 7.25 -9.75 10.18
CA LEU A 114 8.05 -10.14 9.02
C LEU A 114 7.42 -9.61 7.73
N PHE A 115 8.24 -9.06 6.83
CA PHE A 115 7.89 -8.87 5.43
C PHE A 115 8.79 -9.76 4.56
N LEU A 116 8.23 -10.84 4.04
CA LEU A 116 8.93 -11.84 3.26
C LEU A 116 8.65 -11.66 1.77
N SER A 117 9.71 -11.49 0.99
CA SER A 117 9.71 -11.51 -0.47
C SER A 117 10.79 -12.47 -0.99
N SER A 118 10.90 -12.65 -2.31
CA SER A 118 11.89 -13.55 -2.90
C SER A 118 12.16 -13.21 -4.36
N GLY A 119 13.36 -13.48 -4.83
CA GLY A 119 13.61 -13.80 -6.24
C GLY A 119 12.95 -15.14 -6.61
N VAL A 120 12.85 -15.44 -7.88
CA VAL A 120 12.23 -16.70 -8.36
C VAL A 120 13.32 -17.78 -8.46
N LEU A 121 13.40 -18.63 -7.44
CA LEU A 121 14.33 -19.76 -7.39
C LEU A 121 13.74 -20.94 -8.15
N LYS A 122 14.43 -21.44 -9.16
CA LYS A 122 14.00 -22.51 -10.09
C LYS A 122 12.72 -22.14 -10.87
N ASN A 123 11.58 -22.07 -10.21
CA ASN A 123 10.29 -21.67 -10.78
C ASN A 123 9.38 -21.02 -9.70
N PRO A 124 8.27 -20.39 -10.11
CA PRO A 124 7.34 -19.73 -9.16
C PRO A 124 6.78 -20.65 -8.08
N THR A 125 6.35 -21.85 -8.46
CA THR A 125 5.74 -22.81 -7.54
C THR A 125 6.73 -23.25 -6.47
N TYR A 126 7.92 -23.71 -6.85
CA TYR A 126 8.97 -24.11 -5.90
C TYR A 126 9.33 -22.99 -4.92
N THR A 127 9.44 -21.75 -5.44
CA THR A 127 9.76 -20.59 -4.60
C THR A 127 8.65 -20.34 -3.58
N MET A 128 7.41 -20.38 -4.06
CA MET A 128 6.25 -20.15 -3.18
C MET A 128 6.06 -21.27 -2.15
N GLU A 129 6.38 -22.53 -2.49
CA GLU A 129 6.42 -23.66 -1.54
C GLU A 129 7.36 -23.36 -0.39
N LYS A 130 8.59 -22.93 -0.66
CA LYS A 130 9.57 -22.59 0.39
C LYS A 130 9.15 -21.38 1.23
N MET A 131 8.51 -20.40 0.62
CA MET A 131 7.93 -19.28 1.35
C MET A 131 6.79 -19.75 2.26
N CYS A 132 5.86 -20.56 1.77
CA CYS A 132 4.77 -21.12 2.58
C CYS A 132 5.30 -22.01 3.73
N GLU A 133 6.32 -22.81 3.48
CA GLU A 133 7.01 -23.60 4.51
C GLU A 133 7.53 -22.71 5.64
N THR A 134 8.20 -21.60 5.29
CA THR A 134 8.66 -20.60 6.27
C THR A 134 7.51 -20.06 7.11
N LEU A 135 6.41 -19.63 6.45
CA LEU A 135 5.25 -19.08 7.16
C LEU A 135 4.59 -20.13 8.06
N LEU A 136 4.52 -21.37 7.61
CA LEU A 136 3.98 -22.48 8.40
C LEU A 136 4.82 -22.75 9.65
N LEU A 137 6.13 -22.89 9.50
CA LEU A 137 7.05 -23.08 10.63
C LEU A 137 6.92 -21.96 11.65
N LEU A 138 6.85 -20.69 11.19
CA LEU A 138 6.61 -19.55 12.10
C LEU A 138 5.32 -19.72 12.88
N ARG A 139 4.22 -20.12 12.24
CA ARG A 139 2.90 -20.22 12.87
C ARG A 139 2.76 -21.45 13.77
N THR A 140 3.33 -22.58 13.39
CA THR A 140 3.16 -23.88 14.08
C THR A 140 4.28 -24.19 15.05
N LYS A 141 5.52 -24.27 14.56
CA LYS A 141 6.68 -24.65 15.38
C LYS A 141 7.12 -23.53 16.35
N TYR A 142 7.16 -22.29 15.86
CA TYR A 142 7.61 -21.14 16.66
C TYR A 142 6.47 -20.38 17.34
N HIS A 143 5.21 -20.74 17.08
CA HIS A 143 4.01 -20.08 17.63
C HIS A 143 4.03 -18.55 17.47
N PHE A 144 4.64 -18.08 16.40
CA PHE A 144 4.77 -16.65 16.10
C PHE A 144 3.41 -16.04 15.74
N ASN A 145 2.90 -15.15 16.57
CA ASN A 145 1.62 -14.45 16.35
C ASN A 145 1.82 -13.00 15.89
N GLY A 146 3.05 -12.57 15.59
CA GLY A 146 3.36 -11.25 15.02
C GLY A 146 2.81 -11.10 13.61
N TYR A 147 2.86 -9.87 13.10
CA TYR A 147 2.37 -9.51 11.78
C TYR A 147 3.25 -10.15 10.68
N ILE A 148 2.62 -10.73 9.68
CA ILE A 148 3.31 -11.27 8.50
C ILE A 148 2.73 -10.65 7.23
N HIS A 149 3.59 -10.04 6.44
CA HIS A 149 3.31 -9.60 5.07
C HIS A 149 4.12 -10.46 4.11
N VAL A 150 3.46 -11.13 3.17
CA VAL A 150 4.11 -11.94 2.15
C VAL A 150 3.88 -11.35 0.76
N LYS A 151 4.96 -11.26 -0.02
CA LYS A 151 4.90 -10.90 -1.43
C LYS A 151 4.87 -12.20 -2.24
N THR A 152 3.72 -12.54 -2.79
CA THR A 152 3.54 -13.78 -3.55
C THR A 152 4.22 -13.70 -4.92
N ILE A 153 4.60 -14.85 -5.44
CA ILE A 153 5.27 -14.97 -6.72
C ILE A 153 4.22 -15.15 -7.83
N PRO A 154 4.14 -14.25 -8.82
CA PRO A 154 3.25 -14.42 -9.97
C PRO A 154 3.54 -15.72 -10.71
N GLY A 155 2.47 -16.48 -11.03
CA GLY A 155 2.59 -17.77 -11.70
C GLY A 155 2.76 -18.98 -10.75
N ALA A 156 2.76 -18.78 -9.44
CA ALA A 156 2.64 -19.88 -8.47
C ALA A 156 1.24 -20.51 -8.49
N SER A 157 1.12 -21.73 -7.98
CA SER A 157 -0.17 -22.43 -7.94
C SER A 157 -1.17 -21.75 -7.00
N ASP A 158 -2.45 -21.97 -7.27
CA ASP A 158 -3.56 -21.38 -6.48
C ASP A 158 -3.59 -21.89 -5.04
N GLU A 159 -3.20 -23.14 -4.86
CA GLU A 159 -3.09 -23.81 -3.57
C GLU A 159 -2.11 -23.06 -2.66
N LEU A 160 -0.94 -22.74 -3.19
CA LEU A 160 0.09 -22.02 -2.45
C LEU A 160 -0.30 -20.57 -2.18
N LEU A 161 -1.03 -19.95 -3.12
CA LEU A 161 -1.60 -18.62 -2.90
C LEU A 161 -2.61 -18.63 -1.76
N ALA A 162 -3.48 -19.65 -1.71
CA ALA A 162 -4.45 -19.83 -0.64
C ALA A 162 -3.76 -20.10 0.70
N ALA A 163 -2.77 -21.01 0.73
CA ALA A 163 -1.97 -21.30 1.92
C ALA A 163 -1.31 -20.04 2.49
N ALA A 164 -0.66 -19.25 1.64
CA ALA A 164 -0.07 -17.97 2.03
C ALA A 164 -1.12 -17.01 2.63
N GLY A 165 -2.34 -17.00 2.09
CA GLY A 165 -3.43 -16.15 2.58
C GLY A 165 -3.88 -16.48 3.99
N TYR A 166 -3.89 -17.75 4.38
CA TYR A 166 -4.22 -18.19 5.75
C TYR A 166 -3.06 -17.98 6.72
N LEU A 167 -1.83 -18.04 6.26
CA LEU A 167 -0.63 -17.90 7.11
C LEU A 167 -0.20 -16.45 7.31
N ALA A 168 -0.45 -15.58 6.34
CA ALA A 168 -0.08 -14.17 6.38
C ALA A 168 -1.24 -13.27 6.81
N ASP A 169 -0.91 -12.09 7.33
CA ASP A 169 -1.89 -11.04 7.62
C ASP A 169 -2.17 -10.18 6.40
N ARG A 170 -1.17 -9.99 5.52
CA ARG A 170 -1.29 -9.28 4.24
C ARG A 170 -0.60 -10.03 3.11
N ILE A 171 -1.22 -9.98 1.94
CA ILE A 171 -0.64 -10.46 0.69
C ILE A 171 -0.33 -9.27 -0.22
N SER A 172 0.79 -9.33 -0.93
CA SER A 172 1.05 -8.45 -2.09
C SER A 172 1.26 -9.29 -3.34
N VAL A 173 0.63 -8.86 -4.42
CA VAL A 173 0.96 -9.29 -5.79
C VAL A 173 1.38 -8.03 -6.53
N ASN A 174 2.65 -7.92 -6.90
CA ASN A 174 3.14 -6.70 -7.53
C ASN A 174 2.76 -6.63 -9.00
N LEU A 175 2.13 -5.52 -9.40
CA LEU A 175 1.86 -5.21 -10.79
C LEU A 175 3.14 -4.84 -11.54
N GLU A 176 4.05 -4.14 -10.87
CA GLU A 176 5.33 -3.61 -11.35
C GLU A 176 5.15 -2.47 -12.36
N LEU A 177 4.50 -2.70 -13.48
CA LEU A 177 4.29 -1.72 -14.55
C LEU A 177 2.80 -1.61 -14.88
N PRO A 178 2.27 -0.42 -15.19
CA PRO A 178 0.83 -0.20 -15.38
C PRO A 178 0.31 -0.74 -16.70
N THR A 179 1.20 -0.99 -17.68
CA THR A 179 0.83 -1.38 -19.04
C THR A 179 1.36 -2.76 -19.42
N GLU A 180 0.63 -3.47 -20.29
CA GLU A 180 1.06 -4.75 -20.83
C GLU A 180 2.33 -4.62 -21.70
N GLU A 181 2.44 -3.51 -22.44
CA GLU A 181 3.61 -3.21 -23.25
C GLU A 181 4.86 -3.02 -22.38
N GLY A 182 4.75 -2.25 -21.30
CA GLY A 182 5.82 -2.06 -20.34
C GLY A 182 6.27 -3.40 -19.72
N LEU A 183 5.31 -4.27 -19.33
CA LEU A 183 5.63 -5.60 -18.82
C LEU A 183 6.35 -6.45 -19.87
N ARG A 184 5.85 -6.48 -21.11
CA ARG A 184 6.49 -7.25 -22.20
C ARG A 184 7.92 -6.81 -22.45
N THR A 185 8.18 -5.50 -22.39
CA THR A 185 9.49 -4.91 -22.66
C THR A 185 10.46 -5.11 -21.50
N LEU A 186 10.03 -4.88 -20.26
CA LEU A 186 10.93 -4.84 -19.11
C LEU A 186 10.86 -6.09 -18.21
N ALA A 187 9.79 -6.88 -18.29
CA ALA A 187 9.59 -8.08 -17.47
C ALA A 187 9.00 -9.23 -18.30
N PRO A 188 9.72 -9.76 -19.31
CA PRO A 188 9.19 -10.69 -20.31
C PRO A 188 8.63 -12.00 -19.71
N ASN A 189 9.05 -12.36 -18.51
CA ASN A 189 8.54 -13.54 -17.80
C ASN A 189 7.22 -13.28 -17.04
N LYS A 190 6.68 -12.06 -17.08
CA LYS A 190 5.43 -11.67 -16.42
C LYS A 190 4.41 -11.21 -17.46
N THR A 191 3.13 -11.49 -17.20
CA THR A 191 2.02 -10.97 -18.01
C THR A 191 0.95 -10.38 -17.09
N MET A 192 0.13 -9.46 -17.61
CA MET A 192 -1.00 -8.93 -16.84
C MET A 192 -1.88 -10.05 -16.27
N LYS A 193 -2.12 -11.09 -17.07
CA LYS A 193 -2.94 -12.23 -16.64
C LYS A 193 -2.34 -12.98 -15.45
N THR A 194 -1.02 -13.23 -15.45
CA THR A 194 -0.34 -13.92 -14.34
C THR A 194 -0.27 -13.09 -13.05
N ILE A 195 -0.54 -11.79 -13.12
CA ILE A 195 -0.55 -10.88 -11.99
C ILE A 195 -1.99 -10.61 -11.52
N LEU A 196 -2.92 -10.28 -12.42
CA LEU A 196 -4.28 -9.88 -12.07
C LEU A 196 -5.15 -11.07 -11.64
N ASN A 197 -4.95 -12.27 -12.22
CA ASN A 197 -5.69 -13.46 -11.81
C ASN A 197 -5.47 -13.81 -10.32
N PRO A 198 -4.24 -13.87 -9.80
CA PRO A 198 -4.00 -14.04 -8.36
C PRO A 198 -4.65 -12.94 -7.51
N MET A 199 -4.59 -11.66 -7.94
CA MET A 199 -5.27 -10.57 -7.22
C MET A 199 -6.78 -10.79 -7.12
N GLY A 200 -7.42 -11.22 -8.21
CA GLY A 200 -8.86 -11.52 -8.23
C GLY A 200 -9.21 -12.70 -7.30
N LYS A 201 -8.40 -13.77 -7.30
CA LYS A 201 -8.59 -14.92 -6.42
C LYS A 201 -8.44 -14.53 -4.94
N VAL A 202 -7.42 -13.75 -4.59
CA VAL A 202 -7.22 -13.23 -3.23
C VAL A 202 -8.42 -12.39 -2.81
N GLN A 203 -8.92 -11.49 -3.66
CA GLN A 203 -10.09 -10.67 -3.37
C GLN A 203 -11.33 -11.53 -3.11
N ASN A 204 -11.61 -12.48 -3.99
CA ASN A 204 -12.80 -13.36 -3.87
C ASN A 204 -12.73 -14.19 -2.58
N THR A 205 -11.56 -14.71 -2.24
CA THR A 205 -11.36 -15.48 -1.00
C THR A 205 -11.50 -14.59 0.25
N ILE A 206 -10.97 -13.37 0.23
CA ILE A 206 -11.19 -12.40 1.32
C ILE A 206 -12.68 -12.11 1.47
N ALA A 207 -13.38 -11.84 0.37
CA ALA A 207 -14.82 -11.54 0.38
C ALA A 207 -15.64 -12.72 0.95
N ALA A 208 -15.41 -13.92 0.44
CA ALA A 208 -16.08 -15.13 0.90
C ALA A 208 -15.84 -15.39 2.40
N HIS A 209 -14.60 -15.28 2.85
CA HIS A 209 -14.25 -15.45 4.25
C HIS A 209 -14.88 -14.38 5.16
N ARG A 210 -14.93 -13.13 4.72
CA ARG A 210 -15.58 -12.03 5.44
C ARG A 210 -17.08 -12.28 5.60
N MET A 211 -17.74 -12.69 4.50
CA MET A 211 -19.16 -13.03 4.53
C MET A 211 -19.45 -14.21 5.47
N ALA A 212 -18.61 -15.23 5.46
CA ALA A 212 -18.77 -16.40 6.35
C ALA A 212 -18.69 -16.04 7.85
N ILE A 213 -18.04 -14.93 8.21
CA ILE A 213 -17.96 -14.43 9.60
C ILE A 213 -18.91 -13.25 9.86
N GLY A 214 -19.95 -13.05 9.04
CA GLY A 214 -20.96 -12.00 9.21
C GLY A 214 -20.46 -10.58 8.93
N LYS A 215 -19.47 -10.42 8.04
CA LYS A 215 -18.98 -9.11 7.59
C LYS A 215 -19.36 -8.86 6.13
N THR A 216 -19.36 -7.60 5.73
CA THR A 216 -19.55 -7.23 4.32
C THR A 216 -18.44 -7.79 3.42
N ALA A 217 -18.75 -8.13 2.18
CA ALA A 217 -17.83 -8.73 1.21
C ALA A 217 -16.56 -7.90 1.02
N TYR A 218 -16.72 -6.59 0.87
CA TYR A 218 -15.60 -5.67 0.70
C TYR A 218 -15.04 -5.16 2.02
N MET A 219 -13.77 -4.83 2.01
CA MET A 219 -13.10 -4.30 3.20
C MET A 219 -13.67 -2.93 3.59
N GLU A 220 -13.81 -2.72 4.89
CA GLU A 220 -14.33 -1.47 5.43
C GLU A 220 -13.45 -0.28 5.03
N ARG A 221 -14.09 0.79 4.59
CA ARG A 221 -13.45 2.07 4.26
C ARG A 221 -13.66 3.06 5.41
N SER A 222 -12.88 4.14 5.43
CA SER A 222 -13.02 5.17 6.44
C SER A 222 -14.43 5.75 6.47
N ARG A 223 -14.90 6.20 7.64
CA ARG A 223 -16.21 6.85 7.77
C ARG A 223 -16.39 8.04 6.81
N GLY A 224 -15.29 8.75 6.49
CA GLY A 224 -15.31 9.84 5.53
C GLY A 224 -15.77 9.39 4.13
N ASN A 225 -15.37 8.19 3.69
CA ASN A 225 -15.80 7.65 2.39
C ASN A 225 -17.30 7.34 2.32
N GLN A 226 -17.93 7.07 3.46
CA GLN A 226 -19.39 6.85 3.51
C GLN A 226 -20.19 8.14 3.32
N LEU A 227 -19.58 9.29 3.59
CA LEU A 227 -20.17 10.62 3.39
C LEU A 227 -19.97 11.16 1.97
N LEU A 228 -19.24 10.46 1.12
CA LEU A 228 -18.93 10.86 -0.23
C LEU A 228 -19.80 10.10 -1.24
N ASN A 229 -20.61 10.82 -1.99
CA ASN A 229 -21.52 10.22 -2.98
C ASN A 229 -20.80 9.79 -4.29
N ASN A 230 -19.67 10.40 -4.62
CA ASN A 230 -19.00 10.27 -5.92
C ASN A 230 -17.52 9.84 -5.82
N GLY A 231 -17.04 9.38 -4.66
CA GLY A 231 -15.67 8.87 -4.53
C GLY A 231 -15.49 7.51 -5.19
N ILE A 232 -14.23 7.12 -5.44
CA ILE A 232 -13.91 5.83 -6.11
C ILE A 232 -14.48 4.59 -5.38
N PHE A 233 -14.80 4.72 -4.10
CA PHE A 233 -15.40 3.66 -3.29
C PHE A 233 -16.91 3.81 -3.04
N SER A 234 -17.55 4.81 -3.64
CA SER A 234 -18.97 5.09 -3.37
C SER A 234 -19.88 3.92 -3.75
N GLU A 235 -19.63 3.27 -4.87
CA GLU A 235 -20.41 2.10 -5.31
C GLU A 235 -20.17 0.87 -4.42
N ILE A 236 -18.93 0.65 -3.98
CA ILE A 236 -18.59 -0.40 -3.01
C ILE A 236 -19.30 -0.14 -1.69
N SER A 237 -19.29 1.10 -1.20
CA SER A 237 -19.96 1.49 0.05
C SER A 237 -21.47 1.33 -0.04
N LYS A 238 -22.10 1.72 -1.15
CA LYS A 238 -23.53 1.54 -1.40
C LYS A 238 -23.93 0.06 -1.46
N ARG A 239 -23.13 -0.79 -2.10
CA ARG A 239 -23.37 -2.23 -2.18
C ARG A 239 -23.29 -2.87 -0.81
N ASN A 240 -22.22 -2.63 -0.05
CA ASN A 240 -22.09 -3.13 1.32
C ASN A 240 -23.26 -2.69 2.23
N TYR A 241 -23.74 -1.46 2.07
CA TYR A 241 -24.89 -0.95 2.83
C TYR A 241 -26.18 -1.69 2.44
N ARG A 242 -26.42 -1.94 1.16
CA ARG A 242 -27.60 -2.72 0.70
C ARG A 242 -27.56 -4.15 1.23
N GLU A 243 -26.43 -4.83 1.13
CA GLU A 243 -26.22 -6.19 1.66
C GLU A 243 -26.50 -6.23 3.17
N SER A 244 -26.03 -5.27 3.94
CA SER A 244 -26.29 -5.20 5.39
C SER A 244 -27.76 -4.94 5.74
N LEU A 245 -28.51 -4.22 4.89
CA LEU A 245 -29.97 -4.02 5.07
C LEU A 245 -30.76 -5.30 4.73
N GLU A 246 -30.34 -6.03 3.72
CA GLU A 246 -30.97 -7.30 3.36
C GLU A 246 -30.78 -8.37 4.44
N GLU A 247 -29.57 -8.42 5.03
CA GLU A 247 -29.30 -9.31 6.17
C GLU A 247 -30.16 -8.94 7.39
N LYS A 248 -30.26 -7.63 7.73
CA LYS A 248 -31.15 -7.18 8.81
C LYS A 248 -32.60 -7.58 8.55
N LYS A 249 -33.11 -7.38 7.33
CA LYS A 249 -34.47 -7.79 6.97
C LYS A 249 -34.68 -9.31 7.06
N LYS A 250 -33.66 -10.13 6.80
CA LYS A 250 -33.71 -11.59 6.98
C LYS A 250 -33.72 -11.97 8.46
N THR A 251 -32.92 -11.31 9.31
CA THR A 251 -32.91 -11.52 10.76
C THR A 251 -34.20 -11.07 11.41
N ASP A 252 -34.74 -9.94 11.03
CA ASP A 252 -36.04 -9.43 11.56
C ASP A 252 -37.22 -10.33 11.16
N ARG A 253 -37.21 -10.90 9.96
CA ARG A 253 -38.22 -11.90 9.52
C ARG A 253 -38.12 -13.25 10.25
N LEU A 254 -36.93 -13.60 10.78
CA LEU A 254 -36.69 -14.80 11.56
C LEU A 254 -37.04 -14.62 13.05
N SER A 255 -37.08 -13.36 13.53
CA SER A 255 -37.46 -13.04 14.91
C SER A 255 -38.97 -12.97 15.13
N ASP A 256 -39.77 -12.76 14.08
CA ASP A 256 -41.23 -12.73 14.15
C ASP A 256 -41.90 -14.12 14.08
N GLY A 257 -41.13 -15.19 13.84
CA GLY A 257 -41.58 -16.57 13.90
C GLY A 257 -41.20 -17.20 15.24
N LYS A 258 -42.10 -17.13 16.22
CA LYS A 258 -41.99 -17.94 17.45
C LYS A 258 -42.05 -19.40 17.13
N ASP A 259 -41.20 -20.12 17.85
CA ASP A 259 -41.15 -21.58 18.08
C ASP A 259 -40.44 -22.42 17.03
N GLY A 260 -39.39 -23.00 17.46
CA GLY A 260 -38.86 -24.21 16.87
C GLY A 260 -37.34 -24.30 16.83
N ALA A 261 -36.83 -24.92 17.88
CA ALA A 261 -35.61 -25.74 17.91
C ALA A 261 -34.28 -25.17 17.39
N LEU A 262 -33.43 -24.86 18.35
CA LEU A 262 -32.03 -25.16 18.33
C LEU A 262 -31.70 -26.35 17.42
N HIS A 263 -30.70 -26.18 16.66
CA HIS A 263 -29.82 -27.06 15.92
C HIS A 263 -29.93 -26.82 14.41
N SER A 264 -29.23 -25.81 13.97
CA SER A 264 -28.43 -25.99 12.78
C SER A 264 -27.07 -25.39 13.07
N GLN A 265 -26.12 -26.22 13.51
CA GLN A 265 -24.79 -26.11 12.99
C GLN A 265 -24.96 -26.09 11.47
N LYS A 266 -25.20 -24.91 10.91
CA LYS A 266 -25.04 -24.72 9.48
C LYS A 266 -23.60 -25.09 9.22
N GLU A 267 -23.42 -26.30 8.68
CA GLU A 267 -22.25 -26.63 7.91
C GLU A 267 -21.84 -25.38 7.16
N MET A 268 -20.67 -24.91 7.47
CA MET A 268 -19.99 -23.88 6.69
C MET A 268 -20.00 -24.44 5.27
N GLY A 269 -20.90 -23.90 4.44
CA GLY A 269 -21.07 -24.35 3.08
C GLY A 269 -19.70 -24.42 2.44
N ARG A 270 -19.31 -25.61 2.02
CA ARG A 270 -18.19 -25.83 1.13
C ARG A 270 -18.35 -24.81 0.02
N VAL A 271 -17.45 -23.84 -0.04
CA VAL A 271 -17.31 -23.02 -1.23
C VAL A 271 -16.60 -23.95 -2.20
N ASP A 272 -17.39 -24.60 -3.05
CA ASP A 272 -16.88 -25.51 -4.07
C ASP A 272 -15.84 -24.77 -4.92
N GLY A 273 -14.60 -25.27 -4.92
CA GLY A 273 -13.45 -24.69 -5.62
C GLY A 273 -12.49 -23.88 -4.75
N LEU A 274 -12.80 -23.61 -3.47
CA LEU A 274 -11.83 -23.10 -2.51
C LEU A 274 -11.10 -24.29 -1.91
N LEU A 275 -9.79 -24.27 -2.06
CA LEU A 275 -8.90 -25.24 -1.46
C LEU A 275 -9.14 -25.28 0.04
N THR A 276 -9.60 -26.44 0.47
CA THR A 276 -9.56 -26.82 1.86
C THR A 276 -8.10 -26.98 2.26
N TRP A 277 -7.78 -26.80 3.52
CA TRP A 277 -6.48 -27.06 4.09
C TRP A 277 -5.88 -28.40 3.65
N ASP A 278 -6.70 -29.42 3.48
CA ASP A 278 -6.31 -30.77 3.05
C ASP A 278 -5.68 -30.80 1.66
N ASN A 279 -6.09 -29.90 0.76
CA ASN A 279 -5.52 -29.81 -0.60
C ASN A 279 -4.28 -28.91 -0.68
N ALA A 280 -4.18 -27.90 0.17
CA ALA A 280 -3.00 -27.04 0.23
C ALA A 280 -1.79 -27.74 0.86
N TYR A 281 -2.00 -28.86 1.54
CA TYR A 281 -1.07 -29.47 2.47
C TYR A 281 -0.67 -30.91 2.22
N GLN A 282 -0.58 -31.31 1.00
CA GLN A 282 0.34 -32.42 0.68
C GLN A 282 1.82 -32.11 1.00
N LEU A 283 2.10 -30.85 1.37
CA LEU A 283 3.45 -30.34 1.69
C LEU A 283 3.77 -30.32 3.20
N ALA A 284 2.79 -30.52 4.08
CA ALA A 284 3.04 -30.48 5.52
C ALA A 284 2.29 -31.59 6.27
N PRO A 285 3.00 -32.48 6.98
CA PRO A 285 2.39 -33.62 7.67
C PRO A 285 1.74 -33.25 9.02
N HIS A 286 1.44 -32.00 9.32
CA HIS A 286 1.00 -31.59 10.65
C HIS A 286 -0.36 -30.90 10.65
N ASP A 287 -1.18 -31.35 11.60
CA ASP A 287 -2.53 -30.93 11.93
C ASP A 287 -2.67 -29.40 12.02
N MET A 288 -3.36 -28.82 11.02
CA MET A 288 -3.69 -27.40 10.99
C MET A 288 -5.09 -27.10 11.53
N SER A 289 -5.81 -28.12 12.01
CA SER A 289 -7.15 -27.96 12.58
C SER A 289 -7.20 -27.00 13.76
N GLY A 290 -6.05 -26.72 14.39
CA GLY A 290 -5.89 -25.73 15.45
C GLY A 290 -5.74 -24.28 15.01
N LEU A 291 -5.42 -23.99 13.73
CA LEU A 291 -5.17 -22.63 13.26
C LEU A 291 -6.48 -21.94 12.80
N LYS A 292 -7.25 -21.42 13.74
CA LYS A 292 -8.44 -20.57 13.46
C LYS A 292 -8.03 -19.18 12.95
N ARG A 293 -7.34 -19.10 11.82
CA ARG A 293 -6.90 -17.81 11.26
C ARG A 293 -7.82 -17.32 10.15
N ARG A 294 -7.94 -15.99 10.06
CA ARG A 294 -8.66 -15.31 8.98
C ARG A 294 -7.76 -15.22 7.77
N PHE A 295 -8.33 -15.39 6.57
CA PHE A 295 -7.60 -15.21 5.33
C PHE A 295 -7.21 -13.75 5.12
N ALA A 296 -5.92 -13.46 5.02
CA ALA A 296 -5.32 -12.14 4.79
C ALA A 296 -6.09 -10.97 5.45
N PRO A 297 -6.22 -10.94 6.79
CA PRO A 297 -7.11 -10.01 7.49
C PRO A 297 -6.75 -8.52 7.29
N ALA A 298 -5.50 -8.22 6.95
CA ALA A 298 -5.06 -6.87 6.58
C ALA A 298 -5.22 -6.57 5.08
N GLY A 299 -5.80 -7.50 4.30
CA GLY A 299 -6.11 -7.34 2.88
C GLY A 299 -4.90 -7.51 1.97
N GLN A 300 -5.07 -7.11 0.72
CA GLN A 300 -4.02 -7.17 -0.29
C GLN A 300 -3.51 -5.79 -0.69
N SER A 301 -2.30 -5.77 -1.24
CA SER A 301 -1.65 -4.58 -1.79
C SER A 301 -0.88 -4.92 -3.08
N THR A 302 -0.47 -3.90 -3.80
CA THR A 302 0.38 -4.01 -4.98
C THR A 302 1.41 -2.89 -5.01
N GLN A 303 2.36 -2.98 -5.93
CA GLN A 303 3.37 -1.97 -6.17
C GLN A 303 3.54 -1.74 -7.66
N MET A 304 3.77 -0.47 -8.04
CA MET A 304 4.17 -0.04 -9.39
C MET A 304 5.47 0.73 -9.33
N ILE A 305 6.30 0.55 -10.36
CA ILE A 305 7.55 1.27 -10.57
C ILE A 305 7.23 2.52 -11.39
N ILE A 306 7.81 3.66 -11.02
CA ILE A 306 7.56 4.96 -11.63
C ILE A 306 8.79 5.43 -12.38
N GLY A 307 8.63 5.75 -13.66
CA GLY A 307 9.70 6.29 -14.49
C GLY A 307 10.69 5.26 -15.03
N ALA A 308 10.34 3.97 -15.00
CA ALA A 308 11.07 2.94 -15.73
C ALA A 308 10.65 2.84 -17.19
N THR A 309 9.44 3.26 -17.50
CA THR A 309 8.83 3.34 -18.84
C THR A 309 8.25 4.74 -19.05
N GLY A 310 7.79 5.03 -20.26
CA GLY A 310 7.28 6.35 -20.65
C GLY A 310 5.83 6.64 -20.26
N GLU A 311 5.24 5.87 -19.34
CA GLU A 311 3.86 6.07 -18.90
C GLU A 311 3.68 7.40 -18.14
N SER A 312 2.54 8.04 -18.39
CA SER A 312 2.12 9.27 -17.70
C SER A 312 1.60 8.99 -16.29
N ASP A 313 1.57 10.02 -15.45
CA ASP A 313 0.94 9.95 -14.12
C ASP A 313 -0.56 9.67 -14.22
N TYR A 314 -1.20 10.10 -15.30
CA TYR A 314 -2.60 9.82 -15.58
C TYR A 314 -2.84 8.31 -15.76
N THR A 315 -2.01 7.64 -16.56
CA THR A 315 -2.07 6.18 -16.73
C THR A 315 -1.89 5.44 -15.42
N LEU A 316 -0.89 5.85 -14.62
CA LEU A 316 -0.62 5.28 -13.30
C LEU A 316 -1.80 5.47 -12.34
N LEU A 317 -2.39 6.67 -12.33
CA LEU A 317 -3.47 7.00 -11.42
C LEU A 317 -4.79 6.33 -11.82
N GLN A 318 -5.09 6.22 -13.12
CA GLN A 318 -6.23 5.45 -13.63
C GLN A 318 -6.11 3.97 -13.28
N THR A 319 -4.93 3.38 -13.53
CA THR A 319 -4.66 1.99 -13.14
C THR A 319 -4.84 1.79 -11.64
N THR A 320 -4.33 2.71 -10.83
CA THR A 320 -4.52 2.70 -9.37
C THR A 320 -6.00 2.70 -8.97
N GLN A 321 -6.80 3.57 -9.58
CA GLN A 321 -8.24 3.63 -9.33
C GLN A 321 -8.94 2.32 -9.69
N GLN A 322 -8.64 1.76 -10.87
CA GLN A 322 -9.19 0.49 -11.32
C GLN A 322 -8.82 -0.66 -10.38
N LEU A 323 -7.58 -0.69 -9.89
CA LEU A 323 -7.12 -1.68 -8.93
C LEU A 323 -7.87 -1.60 -7.59
N TYR A 324 -8.13 -0.40 -7.09
CA TYR A 324 -8.95 -0.21 -5.89
C TYR A 324 -10.40 -0.66 -6.09
N GLN A 325 -10.99 -0.35 -7.22
CA GLN A 325 -12.38 -0.68 -7.54
C GLN A 325 -12.56 -2.16 -7.86
N GLY A 326 -11.65 -2.73 -8.65
CA GLY A 326 -11.75 -4.10 -9.15
C GLY A 326 -11.28 -5.17 -8.16
N PHE A 327 -10.25 -4.87 -7.36
CA PHE A 327 -9.59 -5.87 -6.51
C PHE A 327 -9.62 -5.55 -5.02
N ASP A 328 -10.39 -4.56 -4.59
CA ASP A 328 -10.51 -4.15 -3.17
C ASP A 328 -9.17 -3.95 -2.45
N LEU A 329 -8.14 -3.48 -3.17
CA LEU A 329 -6.82 -3.29 -2.61
C LEU A 329 -6.85 -2.33 -1.41
N LYS A 330 -6.03 -2.60 -0.40
CA LYS A 330 -5.80 -1.67 0.72
C LYS A 330 -4.88 -0.54 0.34
N ARG A 331 -3.87 -0.83 -0.50
CA ARG A 331 -2.90 0.17 -0.92
C ARG A 331 -2.22 -0.23 -2.23
N VAL A 332 -1.98 0.77 -3.06
CA VAL A 332 -1.01 0.73 -4.15
C VAL A 332 0.24 1.47 -3.66
N PHE A 333 1.40 0.84 -3.82
CA PHE A 333 2.69 1.45 -3.54
C PHE A 333 3.31 1.92 -4.85
N TYR A 334 3.94 3.07 -4.81
CA TYR A 334 4.73 3.61 -5.91
C TYR A 334 6.21 3.54 -5.55
N SER A 335 7.04 3.25 -6.52
CA SER A 335 8.48 3.13 -6.37
C SER A 335 9.17 3.87 -7.50
N ALA A 336 9.81 4.98 -7.20
CA ALA A 336 10.62 5.68 -8.17
C ALA A 336 11.76 4.76 -8.67
N TYR A 337 11.90 4.67 -9.97
CA TYR A 337 12.93 3.84 -10.60
C TYR A 337 14.32 4.40 -10.32
N ILE A 338 15.20 3.53 -9.86
CA ILE A 338 16.63 3.83 -9.69
C ILE A 338 17.37 3.14 -10.83
N PRO A 339 18.08 3.90 -11.68
CA PRO A 339 18.87 3.31 -12.76
C PRO A 339 20.04 2.50 -12.20
N LEU A 340 19.94 1.17 -12.28
CA LEU A 340 20.92 0.22 -11.77
C LEU A 340 21.50 -0.66 -12.87
N ASN A 341 20.79 -0.80 -13.96
CA ASN A 341 21.14 -1.66 -15.09
C ASN A 341 21.25 -0.82 -16.36
N GLU A 342 22.24 -1.09 -17.17
CA GLU A 342 22.35 -0.58 -18.54
C GLU A 342 21.47 -1.41 -19.46
N ASP A 343 20.48 -0.77 -20.09
CA ASP A 343 19.58 -1.39 -21.06
C ASP A 343 18.90 -0.29 -21.88
N ASP A 344 18.84 -0.45 -23.22
CA ASP A 344 18.25 0.56 -24.12
C ASP A 344 16.76 0.84 -23.86
N ALA A 345 16.06 -0.08 -23.20
CA ALA A 345 14.66 0.07 -22.83
C ALA A 345 14.45 0.75 -21.46
N LEU A 346 15.51 1.15 -20.78
CA LEU A 346 15.47 1.79 -19.46
C LEU A 346 16.12 3.17 -19.51
N PRO A 347 15.75 4.09 -18.60
CA PRO A 347 16.50 5.31 -18.40
C PRO A 347 17.97 5.02 -18.10
N GLY A 348 18.87 5.76 -18.75
CA GLY A 348 20.31 5.57 -18.64
C GLY A 348 20.84 5.73 -17.21
N LEU A 349 21.98 5.10 -16.93
CA LEU A 349 22.69 5.27 -15.66
C LEU A 349 22.97 6.77 -15.44
N GLY A 350 22.69 7.28 -14.26
CA GLY A 350 22.84 8.71 -13.95
C GLY A 350 21.57 9.56 -14.19
N THR A 351 20.52 8.99 -14.77
CA THR A 351 19.21 9.66 -14.78
C THR A 351 18.72 9.85 -13.34
N PRO A 352 18.31 11.06 -12.93
CA PRO A 352 17.82 11.29 -11.59
C PRO A 352 16.58 10.43 -11.27
N THR A 353 16.59 9.85 -10.08
CA THR A 353 15.42 9.11 -9.58
C THR A 353 14.21 10.06 -9.45
N PRO A 354 13.03 9.76 -10.01
CA PRO A 354 11.88 10.68 -10.06
C PRO A 354 11.13 10.74 -8.71
N LEU A 355 11.80 11.17 -7.65
CA LEU A 355 11.26 11.20 -6.27
C LEU A 355 10.07 12.15 -6.14
N LEU A 356 10.11 13.32 -6.77
CA LEU A 356 9.00 14.27 -6.75
C LEU A 356 7.75 13.68 -7.42
N ARG A 357 7.92 12.99 -8.53
CA ARG A 357 6.82 12.32 -9.24
C ARG A 357 6.20 11.23 -8.36
N GLU A 358 7.02 10.41 -7.70
CA GLU A 358 6.57 9.41 -6.72
C GLU A 358 5.77 10.08 -5.60
N HIS A 359 6.30 11.17 -5.04
CA HIS A 359 5.64 11.93 -3.98
C HIS A 359 4.27 12.46 -4.42
N ARG A 360 4.16 13.05 -5.63
CA ARG A 360 2.88 13.56 -6.16
C ARG A 360 1.86 12.45 -6.37
N LEU A 361 2.30 11.28 -6.83
CA LEU A 361 1.44 10.11 -6.96
C LEU A 361 0.92 9.60 -5.61
N TYR A 362 1.73 9.59 -4.56
CA TYR A 362 1.26 9.28 -3.21
C TYR A 362 0.26 10.31 -2.68
N GLN A 363 0.47 11.61 -2.95
CA GLN A 363 -0.51 12.64 -2.62
C GLN A 363 -1.84 12.41 -3.36
N ALA A 364 -1.78 12.11 -4.66
CA ALA A 364 -2.95 11.82 -5.47
C ALA A 364 -3.68 10.54 -5.01
N ASP A 365 -2.95 9.47 -4.71
CA ASP A 365 -3.51 8.25 -4.11
C ASP A 365 -4.31 8.55 -2.85
N TRP A 366 -3.79 9.45 -2.01
CA TRP A 366 -4.48 9.89 -0.82
C TRP A 366 -5.79 10.63 -1.14
N LEU A 367 -5.78 11.50 -2.18
CA LEU A 367 -6.97 12.20 -2.65
C LEU A 367 -8.03 11.23 -3.18
N LEU A 368 -7.64 10.20 -3.91
CA LEU A 368 -8.55 9.14 -4.37
C LEU A 368 -9.20 8.41 -3.19
N ARG A 369 -8.39 7.98 -2.22
CA ARG A 369 -8.87 7.11 -1.14
C ARG A 369 -9.68 7.80 -0.06
N PHE A 370 -9.42 9.06 0.22
CA PHE A 370 -9.98 9.72 1.41
C PHE A 370 -10.72 11.03 1.12
N TYR A 371 -10.53 11.65 -0.03
CA TYR A 371 -11.14 12.96 -0.36
C TYR A 371 -12.22 12.86 -1.44
N GLY A 372 -12.44 11.69 -2.00
CA GLY A 372 -13.46 11.47 -3.01
C GLY A 372 -13.12 12.03 -4.38
N PHE A 373 -11.84 12.25 -4.67
CA PHE A 373 -11.40 12.55 -6.03
C PHE A 373 -11.41 11.29 -6.90
N GLN A 374 -11.53 11.50 -8.19
CA GLN A 374 -11.32 10.49 -9.21
C GLN A 374 -10.07 10.83 -10.04
N ALA A 375 -9.48 9.83 -10.68
CA ALA A 375 -8.27 10.04 -11.48
C ALA A 375 -8.48 11.09 -12.59
N GLY A 376 -9.62 11.03 -13.30
CA GLY A 376 -9.97 11.97 -14.35
C GLY A 376 -10.29 13.40 -13.90
N GLU A 377 -10.49 13.63 -12.57
CA GLU A 377 -10.59 14.99 -12.03
C GLU A 377 -9.21 15.61 -11.81
N LEU A 378 -8.22 14.81 -11.47
CA LEU A 378 -6.86 15.27 -11.16
C LEU A 378 -6.01 15.47 -12.40
N LEU A 379 -6.10 14.54 -13.36
CA LEU A 379 -5.32 14.51 -14.59
C LEU A 379 -6.21 14.15 -15.79
N SER A 380 -5.74 14.46 -16.99
CA SER A 380 -6.41 14.12 -18.27
C SER A 380 -5.37 13.78 -19.33
N GLU A 381 -5.81 13.42 -20.53
CA GLU A 381 -4.91 13.20 -21.67
C GLU A 381 -4.18 14.48 -22.09
N GLU A 382 -4.83 15.65 -21.96
CA GLU A 382 -4.23 16.96 -22.27
C GLU A 382 -3.26 17.42 -21.17
N LYS A 383 -3.46 16.96 -19.94
CA LYS A 383 -2.58 17.22 -18.80
C LYS A 383 -2.24 15.90 -18.09
N PRO A 384 -1.34 15.11 -18.68
CA PRO A 384 -1.11 13.75 -18.22
C PRO A 384 -0.24 13.63 -16.95
N ASP A 385 0.54 14.66 -16.60
CA ASP A 385 1.50 14.61 -15.49
C ASP A 385 1.23 15.68 -14.44
N PHE A 386 1.57 15.36 -13.20
CA PHE A 386 1.45 16.29 -12.09
C PHE A 386 2.47 17.43 -12.15
N ASN A 387 2.06 18.57 -11.60
CA ASN A 387 2.99 19.66 -11.34
C ASN A 387 3.92 19.28 -10.18
N GLU A 388 5.23 19.29 -10.41
CA GLU A 388 6.21 18.95 -9.39
C GLU A 388 6.33 20.01 -8.29
N LEU A 389 6.03 21.29 -8.58
CA LEU A 389 6.18 22.41 -7.66
C LEU A 389 4.99 22.60 -6.72
N ILE A 390 3.81 22.09 -7.08
CA ILE A 390 2.56 22.29 -6.35
C ILE A 390 1.91 20.94 -6.09
N ASP A 391 1.33 20.77 -4.90
CA ASP A 391 0.61 19.53 -4.59
C ASP A 391 -0.62 19.33 -5.49
N PRO A 392 -1.03 18.09 -5.79
CA PRO A 392 -2.12 17.78 -6.72
C PRO A 392 -3.46 18.44 -6.35
N LYS A 393 -3.75 18.65 -5.07
CA LYS A 393 -4.98 19.27 -4.63
C LYS A 393 -4.98 20.78 -4.87
N CYS A 394 -3.85 21.43 -4.61
CA CYS A 394 -3.67 22.85 -4.93
C CYS A 394 -3.71 23.07 -6.45
N ASP A 395 -3.04 22.23 -7.23
CA ASP A 395 -3.06 22.30 -8.68
C ASP A 395 -4.48 22.14 -9.25
N TRP A 396 -5.25 21.18 -8.70
CA TRP A 396 -6.66 21.01 -9.05
C TRP A 396 -7.49 22.28 -8.72
N ALA A 397 -7.33 22.83 -7.51
CA ALA A 397 -8.09 24.00 -7.08
C ALA A 397 -7.78 25.26 -7.93
N LEU A 398 -6.53 25.42 -8.35
CA LEU A 398 -6.12 26.52 -9.25
C LEU A 398 -6.75 26.41 -10.64
N ARG A 399 -7.04 25.19 -11.10
CA ARG A 399 -7.73 24.95 -12.38
C ARG A 399 -9.25 25.06 -12.27
N HIS A 400 -9.78 25.13 -11.05
CA HIS A 400 -11.21 25.19 -10.75
C HIS A 400 -11.56 26.38 -9.83
N LEU A 401 -10.97 27.56 -10.13
CA LEU A 401 -11.17 28.75 -9.31
C LEU A 401 -12.63 29.21 -9.29
N GLU A 402 -13.43 28.82 -10.28
CA GLU A 402 -14.87 29.07 -10.34
C GLU A 402 -15.66 28.42 -9.18
N GLN A 403 -15.08 27.40 -8.52
CA GLN A 403 -15.68 26.77 -7.33
C GLN A 403 -15.31 27.47 -6.02
N PHE A 404 -14.48 28.51 -6.09
CA PHE A 404 -13.92 29.19 -4.92
C PHE A 404 -14.25 30.69 -4.92
N PRO A 405 -14.33 31.36 -3.74
CA PRO A 405 -14.10 30.79 -2.41
C PRO A 405 -15.30 29.97 -1.87
N VAL A 406 -15.00 28.96 -1.05
CA VAL A 406 -15.99 28.12 -0.39
C VAL A 406 -16.36 28.72 0.98
N GLU A 407 -17.66 28.95 1.24
CA GLU A 407 -18.11 29.42 2.53
C GLU A 407 -18.15 28.28 3.57
N ILE A 408 -17.36 28.42 4.63
CA ILE A 408 -17.17 27.37 5.65
C ILE A 408 -18.45 27.02 6.38
N GLU A 409 -19.33 28.02 6.65
CA GLU A 409 -20.57 27.83 7.42
C GLU A 409 -21.58 26.96 6.68
N THR A 410 -21.59 26.97 5.36
CA THR A 410 -22.65 26.32 4.55
C THR A 410 -22.12 25.15 3.69
N ALA A 411 -20.85 25.12 3.41
CA ALA A 411 -20.25 24.14 2.49
C ALA A 411 -20.54 22.69 2.88
N SER A 412 -20.78 21.84 1.88
CA SER A 412 -20.89 20.40 2.08
C SER A 412 -19.56 19.79 2.54
N TYR A 413 -19.62 18.62 3.20
CA TYR A 413 -18.39 17.87 3.55
C TYR A 413 -17.51 17.63 2.31
N ALA A 414 -18.13 17.27 1.18
CA ALA A 414 -17.41 17.05 -0.08
C ALA A 414 -16.75 18.33 -0.60
N SER A 415 -17.44 19.48 -0.56
CA SER A 415 -16.87 20.78 -0.97
C SER A 415 -15.70 21.19 -0.07
N LEU A 416 -15.81 20.97 1.25
CA LEU A 416 -14.70 21.22 2.17
C LEU A 416 -13.47 20.39 1.84
N LEU A 417 -13.64 19.13 1.41
CA LEU A 417 -12.54 18.27 1.00
C LEU A 417 -11.86 18.72 -0.30
N ARG A 418 -12.51 19.56 -1.11
CA ARG A 418 -11.91 20.16 -2.32
C ARG A 418 -10.96 21.33 -1.97
N VAL A 419 -11.14 21.95 -0.82
CA VAL A 419 -10.33 23.10 -0.39
C VAL A 419 -8.91 22.69 -0.01
N PRO A 420 -7.84 23.25 -0.64
CA PRO A 420 -6.47 23.06 -0.20
C PRO A 420 -6.30 23.42 1.28
N GLY A 421 -5.56 22.59 2.03
CA GLY A 421 -5.36 22.79 3.47
C GLY A 421 -6.50 22.30 4.37
N ILE A 422 -7.60 21.76 3.83
CA ILE A 422 -8.67 21.10 4.61
C ILE A 422 -8.62 19.60 4.34
N GLY A 423 -8.34 18.81 5.39
CA GLY A 423 -8.34 17.35 5.34
C GLY A 423 -9.63 16.73 5.90
N PRO A 424 -9.81 15.40 5.80
CA PRO A 424 -11.00 14.69 6.27
C PRO A 424 -11.32 14.94 7.75
N LYS A 425 -10.31 14.98 8.61
CA LYS A 425 -10.47 15.28 10.05
C LYS A 425 -10.97 16.71 10.26
N SER A 426 -10.35 17.69 9.58
CA SER A 426 -10.73 19.11 9.69
C SER A 426 -12.12 19.34 9.11
N ALA A 427 -12.45 18.78 7.94
CA ALA A 427 -13.78 18.87 7.34
C ALA A 427 -14.87 18.29 8.28
N SER A 428 -14.61 17.14 8.90
CA SER A 428 -15.53 16.54 9.88
C SER A 428 -15.70 17.40 11.12
N ARG A 429 -14.62 18.00 11.64
CA ARG A 429 -14.70 18.92 12.78
C ARG A 429 -15.48 20.18 12.44
N ILE A 430 -15.26 20.77 11.27
CA ILE A 430 -15.98 21.93 10.76
C ILE A 430 -17.48 21.64 10.67
N THR A 431 -17.87 20.56 9.98
CA THR A 431 -19.28 20.19 9.81
C THR A 431 -20.00 19.89 11.13
N HIS A 432 -19.26 19.47 12.15
CA HIS A 432 -19.80 19.27 13.48
C HIS A 432 -19.88 20.58 14.25
N ALA A 433 -18.82 21.36 14.32
CA ALA A 433 -18.71 22.55 15.17
C ALA A 433 -19.65 23.67 14.75
N ARG A 434 -19.85 23.91 13.46
CA ARG A 434 -20.77 24.95 12.96
C ARG A 434 -22.24 24.75 13.36
N ARG A 435 -22.63 23.57 13.87
CA ARG A 435 -23.97 23.33 14.43
C ARG A 435 -24.19 23.99 15.79
N TYR A 436 -23.09 24.32 16.48
CA TYR A 436 -23.12 24.88 17.84
C TYR A 436 -22.74 26.35 17.89
N GLY A 437 -22.25 26.94 16.83
CA GLY A 437 -21.90 28.34 16.79
C GLY A 437 -21.18 28.73 15.50
N ARG A 438 -21.03 30.03 15.31
CA ARG A 438 -20.26 30.56 14.15
C ARG A 438 -18.79 30.30 14.31
N LEU A 439 -18.13 29.98 13.19
CA LEU A 439 -16.71 29.72 13.14
C LEU A 439 -15.94 30.97 12.69
N ASP A 440 -14.73 31.09 13.14
CA ASP A 440 -13.75 32.06 12.69
C ASP A 440 -12.45 31.39 12.26
N PHE A 441 -11.51 32.13 11.67
CA PHE A 441 -10.24 31.59 11.21
C PHE A 441 -9.37 31.05 12.35
N ALA A 442 -9.50 31.59 13.57
CA ALA A 442 -8.79 31.07 14.74
C ALA A 442 -9.31 29.67 15.14
N SER A 443 -10.63 29.49 15.10
CA SER A 443 -11.27 28.19 15.31
C SER A 443 -10.89 27.19 14.25
N LEU A 444 -10.85 27.58 12.97
CA LEU A 444 -10.41 26.72 11.86
C LEU A 444 -8.99 26.24 12.07
N LYS A 445 -8.07 27.11 12.50
CA LYS A 445 -6.67 26.74 12.83
C LYS A 445 -6.62 25.68 13.94
N LYS A 446 -7.42 25.86 15.02
CA LYS A 446 -7.52 24.88 16.12
C LYS A 446 -8.11 23.54 15.65
N MET A 447 -8.95 23.53 14.62
CA MET A 447 -9.51 22.32 14.01
C MET A 447 -8.54 21.60 13.06
N GLY A 448 -7.32 22.14 12.87
CA GLY A 448 -6.29 21.55 12.03
C GLY A 448 -6.37 21.97 10.54
N VAL A 449 -7.01 23.10 10.24
CA VAL A 449 -6.98 23.69 8.89
C VAL A 449 -5.62 24.33 8.65
N VAL A 450 -4.97 23.98 7.55
CA VAL A 450 -3.70 24.59 7.11
C VAL A 450 -3.99 25.94 6.45
N LEU A 451 -4.15 26.99 7.26
CA LEU A 451 -4.57 28.31 6.78
C LEU A 451 -3.61 28.91 5.76
N LYS A 452 -2.30 28.58 5.78
CA LYS A 452 -1.33 29.00 4.78
C LYS A 452 -1.73 28.65 3.34
N ARG A 453 -2.52 27.58 3.17
CA ARG A 453 -3.04 27.13 1.87
C ARG A 453 -4.52 27.47 1.72
N ALA A 454 -5.32 27.30 2.80
CA ALA A 454 -6.78 27.37 2.72
C ALA A 454 -7.31 28.81 2.54
N HIS A 455 -6.64 29.82 3.06
CA HIS A 455 -7.18 31.20 3.11
C HIS A 455 -7.46 31.81 1.73
N TYR A 456 -6.82 31.34 0.68
CA TYR A 456 -7.10 31.74 -0.71
C TYR A 456 -8.43 31.22 -1.24
N PHE A 457 -8.93 30.12 -0.67
CA PHE A 457 -10.00 29.31 -1.22
C PHE A 457 -11.27 29.29 -0.35
N ILE A 458 -11.28 30.01 0.78
CA ILE A 458 -12.40 29.99 1.73
C ILE A 458 -12.84 31.38 2.18
N THR A 459 -14.12 31.46 2.51
CA THR A 459 -14.70 32.55 3.34
C THR A 459 -15.23 31.98 4.64
N CYS A 460 -15.29 32.79 5.66
CA CYS A 460 -15.82 32.47 6.97
C CYS A 460 -16.76 33.59 7.41
N GLY A 461 -18.07 33.32 7.46
CA GLY A 461 -19.08 34.33 7.66
C GLY A 461 -19.10 35.42 6.58
N GLY A 462 -18.88 35.03 5.32
CA GLY A 462 -18.83 35.90 4.15
C GLY A 462 -17.56 36.75 4.04
N LYS A 463 -16.54 36.53 4.90
CA LYS A 463 -15.30 37.32 4.91
C LYS A 463 -14.11 36.46 4.54
N GLN A 464 -13.19 37.00 3.75
CA GLN A 464 -11.86 36.44 3.53
C GLN A 464 -10.94 36.73 4.73
N MET A 465 -9.94 35.87 4.97
CA MET A 465 -8.94 36.09 6.02
C MET A 465 -8.05 37.33 5.72
N TYR A 466 -7.68 37.47 4.48
CA TYR A 466 -6.92 38.58 3.92
C TYR A 466 -7.59 39.04 2.63
N HIS A 467 -7.48 40.30 2.31
CA HIS A 467 -7.96 40.83 1.04
C HIS A 467 -6.96 40.45 -0.08
N THR A 468 -7.11 39.22 -0.60
CA THR A 468 -6.21 38.63 -1.59
C THR A 468 -6.94 38.45 -2.92
N PRO A 469 -6.30 38.73 -4.07
CA PRO A 469 -6.88 38.42 -5.37
C PRO A 469 -7.09 36.90 -5.52
N VAL A 470 -8.26 36.53 -6.04
CA VAL A 470 -8.54 35.12 -6.42
C VAL A 470 -8.11 34.93 -7.86
N GLU A 471 -6.81 34.99 -8.08
CA GLU A 471 -6.16 34.83 -9.40
C GLU A 471 -5.16 33.70 -9.37
N ALA A 472 -5.21 32.80 -10.37
CA ALA A 472 -4.35 31.63 -10.46
C ALA A 472 -2.85 31.99 -10.38
N SER A 473 -2.44 33.01 -11.12
CA SER A 473 -1.04 33.45 -11.16
C SER A 473 -0.51 33.96 -9.82
N TYR A 474 -1.36 34.71 -9.09
CA TYR A 474 -1.02 35.23 -7.77
C TYR A 474 -0.89 34.09 -6.75
N ILE A 475 -1.96 33.25 -6.67
CA ILE A 475 -2.02 32.15 -5.70
C ILE A 475 -0.90 31.15 -5.97
N THR A 476 -0.62 30.80 -7.23
CA THR A 476 0.47 29.91 -7.62
C THR A 476 1.81 30.36 -7.05
N ARG A 477 2.17 31.63 -7.26
CA ARG A 477 3.43 32.20 -6.75
C ARG A 477 3.56 32.08 -5.23
N GLN A 478 2.46 32.29 -4.51
CA GLN A 478 2.43 32.17 -3.06
C GLN A 478 2.56 30.69 -2.61
N LEU A 479 1.85 29.77 -3.25
CA LEU A 479 1.88 28.34 -2.92
C LEU A 479 3.27 27.74 -3.21
N VAL A 480 3.89 28.04 -4.34
CA VAL A 480 5.25 27.58 -4.67
C VAL A 480 6.25 28.03 -3.62
N SER A 481 6.11 29.24 -3.08
CA SER A 481 7.02 29.73 -2.00
C SER A 481 6.83 28.97 -0.69
N VAL A 482 5.64 28.47 -0.41
CA VAL A 482 5.35 27.65 0.79
C VAL A 482 5.91 26.22 0.63
N ASP A 483 5.78 25.66 -0.56
CA ASP A 483 6.16 24.25 -0.82
C ASP A 483 7.66 24.10 -1.21
N LYS A 484 8.38 25.17 -1.47
CA LYS A 484 9.78 25.15 -1.95
C LYS A 484 10.72 24.34 -1.04
N LYS A 485 10.54 24.42 0.26
CA LYS A 485 11.37 23.68 1.22
C LYS A 485 11.11 22.18 1.16
N ASP A 486 9.85 21.79 1.01
CA ASP A 486 9.45 20.39 0.95
C ASP A 486 9.95 19.75 -0.36
N VAL A 487 9.81 20.47 -1.48
CA VAL A 487 10.34 20.07 -2.80
C VAL A 487 11.86 19.89 -2.71
N TRP A 488 12.58 20.87 -2.16
CA TRP A 488 14.04 20.80 -2.01
C TRP A 488 14.46 19.59 -1.16
N ASN A 489 13.78 19.33 -0.05
CA ASN A 489 14.06 18.19 0.82
C ASN A 489 13.85 16.85 0.11
N ILE A 490 12.81 16.74 -0.74
CA ILE A 490 12.52 15.52 -1.51
C ILE A 490 13.62 15.30 -2.57
N GLU A 491 13.97 16.31 -3.34
CA GLU A 491 15.00 16.23 -4.39
C GLU A 491 16.39 15.88 -3.84
N HIS A 492 16.70 16.35 -2.63
CA HIS A 492 18.01 16.16 -1.99
C HIS A 492 17.99 15.08 -0.89
N SER A 493 16.91 14.30 -0.78
CA SER A 493 16.90 13.18 0.15
C SER A 493 17.82 12.07 -0.38
N ASN A 494 18.75 11.62 0.44
CA ASN A 494 19.55 10.43 0.15
C ASN A 494 18.75 9.13 0.32
N GLU A 495 17.47 9.25 0.67
CA GLU A 495 16.55 8.13 0.93
C GLU A 495 15.52 8.06 -0.19
N SER A 496 15.74 7.17 -1.15
CA SER A 496 14.80 6.89 -2.25
C SER A 496 13.47 6.25 -1.79
N TYR A 497 13.23 6.13 -0.47
CA TYR A 497 12.13 5.33 0.07
C TYR A 497 11.53 5.95 1.34
N VAL A 498 11.23 7.24 1.33
CA VAL A 498 10.50 7.87 2.42
C VAL A 498 9.01 7.58 2.24
N GLN A 499 8.47 6.68 3.05
CA GLN A 499 7.02 6.62 3.23
C GLN A 499 6.61 7.89 3.97
N LEU A 500 6.04 8.81 3.24
CA LEU A 500 5.54 10.05 3.81
C LEU A 500 4.45 9.75 4.84
N SER A 501 4.61 10.33 6.01
CA SER A 501 3.61 10.27 7.08
C SER A 501 2.47 11.26 6.79
N LEU A 502 1.38 11.15 7.54
CA LEU A 502 0.30 12.14 7.50
C LEU A 502 0.80 13.57 7.81
N ALA A 503 1.85 13.68 8.62
CA ALA A 503 2.48 14.95 8.98
C ALA A 503 3.22 15.59 7.80
N ASP A 504 3.85 14.78 6.93
CA ASP A 504 4.56 15.26 5.73
C ASP A 504 3.60 15.88 4.70
N PHE A 505 2.33 15.48 4.75
CA PHE A 505 1.27 16.06 3.92
C PHE A 505 0.56 17.28 4.59
N GLY A 506 1.08 17.78 5.72
CA GLY A 506 0.41 18.83 6.49
C GLY A 506 -0.95 18.38 7.06
N ILE A 507 -1.14 17.10 7.26
CA ILE A 507 -2.35 16.47 7.79
C ILE A 507 -1.98 15.84 9.14
N GLY A 508 -1.64 16.69 10.07
CA GLY A 508 -1.42 16.36 11.47
C GLY A 508 -2.64 16.66 12.33
#